data_4fdadf863b15a9062f3a5b5351c17cf1
#
_entry.id   4fdadf863b15a9062f3a5b5351c17cf1
#
_cell.length_a   1.000
_cell.length_b   1.000
_cell.length_c   1.000
_cell.angle_alpha   90.00
_cell.angle_beta   90.00
_cell.angle_gamma   90.00
#
_symmetry.space_group_name_H-M   'P 1'
#
loop_
_entity.id
_entity.type
_entity.pdbx_description
1 polymer ?
#
loop_
_entity_poly.entity_id
_entity_poly.type
_entity_poly.pdbx_seq_one_letter_code
_entity_poly.pdbx_strand_id
1 'polypeptide(L)'
;LECPINPEGLLNAAVSFDCNGHTIKALPGTKCTLQNSLFDVMRGEELQILGFLKQNPQYQQGKILLCLPGTHTKWVLINNGEIICFKTAMTGELYDLLCHQSVLIPNDCAEGEFDFKAFEQGCELTLGSDSGNLAHGIFSVRTRQLSKELTPVQAKAYLSGVLIGSDVRAARHASEWQLLSDTQVVVIGTKQLNKCFTTALNQIGVKCVEFDIKTATLSGFNYLFNLESKK
;
A
#
# COMPACT_ATOMS: atom_id res chain seq x y z
N LEU A 1 10.81 -16.54 1.94
CA LEU A 1 12.14 -16.00 2.29
C LEU A 1 12.02 -15.03 3.45
N GLU A 2 13.09 -14.86 4.19
CA GLU A 2 13.15 -13.94 5.33
C GLU A 2 13.99 -12.70 4.96
N CYS A 3 13.46 -11.51 5.34
CA CYS A 3 14.18 -10.25 5.17
C CYS A 3 15.37 -10.14 6.16
N PRO A 4 16.44 -9.43 5.81
CA PRO A 4 16.65 -8.68 4.57
C PRO A 4 16.86 -9.57 3.33
N ILE A 5 16.33 -9.13 2.20
CA ILE A 5 16.45 -9.87 0.96
C ILE A 5 16.68 -8.94 -0.24
N ASN A 6 17.65 -9.29 -1.07
CA ASN A 6 17.93 -8.58 -2.31
C ASN A 6 17.21 -9.21 -3.52
N PRO A 7 17.14 -8.52 -4.65
CA PRO A 7 16.51 -9.03 -5.87
C PRO A 7 17.09 -10.35 -6.35
N GLU A 8 18.39 -10.55 -6.23
CA GLU A 8 19.07 -11.79 -6.65
C GLU A 8 18.66 -12.98 -5.77
N GLY A 9 18.55 -12.78 -4.46
CA GLY A 9 18.06 -13.79 -3.53
C GLY A 9 16.61 -14.22 -3.82
N LEU A 10 15.74 -13.29 -4.19
CA LEU A 10 14.37 -13.57 -4.62
C LEU A 10 14.36 -14.46 -5.88
N LEU A 11 15.20 -14.13 -6.86
CA LEU A 11 15.29 -14.85 -8.13
C LEU A 11 15.85 -16.26 -7.97
N ASN A 12 16.89 -16.40 -7.15
CA ASN A 12 17.54 -17.69 -6.90
C ASN A 12 16.64 -18.66 -6.14
N ALA A 13 15.70 -18.14 -5.36
CA ALA A 13 14.73 -18.93 -4.62
C ALA A 13 13.42 -19.18 -5.39
N ALA A 14 13.31 -18.74 -6.64
CA ALA A 14 12.16 -19.04 -7.48
C ALA A 14 12.00 -20.54 -7.70
N VAL A 15 10.78 -21.05 -7.48
CA VAL A 15 10.45 -22.47 -7.67
C VAL A 15 9.91 -22.66 -9.07
N SER A 16 10.45 -23.67 -9.78
CA SER A 16 9.96 -24.08 -11.09
C SER A 16 9.09 -25.33 -10.97
N PHE A 17 7.98 -25.36 -11.68
CA PHE A 17 7.12 -26.53 -11.80
C PHE A 17 6.58 -26.65 -13.23
N ASP A 18 6.30 -27.87 -13.66
CA ASP A 18 5.64 -28.13 -14.96
C ASP A 18 4.13 -27.99 -14.82
N CYS A 19 3.53 -27.31 -15.78
CA CYS A 19 2.09 -27.21 -15.93
C CYS A 19 1.72 -27.42 -17.41
N ASN A 20 1.19 -28.57 -17.75
CA ASN A 20 0.80 -28.95 -19.12
C ASN A 20 1.94 -28.78 -20.15
N GLY A 21 3.14 -29.18 -19.82
CA GLY A 21 4.33 -29.07 -20.69
C GLY A 21 4.94 -27.67 -20.76
N HIS A 22 4.49 -26.73 -19.90
CA HIS A 22 5.09 -25.41 -19.76
C HIS A 22 5.74 -25.28 -18.39
N THR A 23 6.99 -24.86 -18.37
CA THR A 23 7.68 -24.53 -17.11
C THR A 23 7.17 -23.20 -16.58
N ILE A 24 6.56 -23.23 -15.40
CA ILE A 24 6.12 -22.04 -14.67
C ILE A 24 7.11 -21.78 -13.53
N LYS A 25 7.52 -20.52 -13.36
CA LYS A 25 8.29 -20.08 -12.22
C LYS A 25 7.44 -19.20 -11.31
N ALA A 26 7.50 -19.52 -10.02
CA ALA A 26 6.87 -18.72 -8.97
C ALA A 26 7.93 -18.15 -8.04
N LEU A 27 7.87 -16.83 -7.80
CA LEU A 27 8.63 -16.23 -6.73
C LEU A 27 8.07 -16.71 -5.39
N PRO A 28 8.93 -17.01 -4.41
CA PRO A 28 8.46 -17.29 -3.06
C PRO A 28 7.91 -16.02 -2.41
N GLY A 29 6.98 -16.19 -1.48
CA GLY A 29 6.59 -15.10 -0.59
C GLY A 29 7.75 -14.69 0.31
N THR A 30 7.68 -13.49 0.85
CA THR A 30 8.65 -12.97 1.82
C THR A 30 8.01 -12.80 3.18
N LYS A 31 8.82 -12.92 4.22
CA LYS A 31 8.45 -12.61 5.61
C LYS A 31 9.53 -11.72 6.23
N CYS A 32 9.14 -10.92 7.19
CA CYS A 32 10.08 -10.20 8.04
C CYS A 32 9.65 -10.28 9.50
N THR A 33 10.62 -10.25 10.41
CA THR A 33 10.37 -10.14 11.84
C THR A 33 10.45 -8.66 12.23
N LEU A 34 9.39 -8.16 12.85
CA LEU A 34 9.29 -6.79 13.32
C LEU A 34 9.91 -6.62 14.71
N GLN A 35 10.18 -5.38 15.13
CA GLN A 35 10.82 -5.08 16.42
C GLN A 35 10.04 -5.63 17.64
N ASN A 36 8.72 -5.76 17.54
CA ASN A 36 7.88 -6.33 18.59
C ASN A 36 7.78 -7.88 18.54
N SER A 37 8.69 -8.54 17.83
CA SER A 37 8.72 -9.99 17.62
C SER A 37 7.51 -10.57 16.85
N LEU A 38 6.64 -9.74 16.33
CA LEU A 38 5.64 -10.18 15.35
C LEU A 38 6.31 -10.34 13.99
N PHE A 39 5.76 -11.19 13.15
CA PHE A 39 6.21 -11.29 11.77
C PHE A 39 5.12 -10.81 10.81
N ASP A 40 5.54 -10.33 9.67
CA ASP A 40 4.68 -9.93 8.58
C ASP A 40 5.02 -10.73 7.31
N VAL A 41 4.07 -10.85 6.40
CA VAL A 41 4.20 -11.64 5.18
C VAL A 41 3.66 -10.88 3.97
N MET A 42 4.30 -11.06 2.81
CA MET A 42 3.76 -10.62 1.53
C MET A 42 3.98 -11.68 0.45
N ARG A 43 3.12 -11.68 -0.56
CA ARG A 43 3.25 -12.54 -1.72
C ARG A 43 2.63 -11.87 -2.95
N GLY A 44 3.49 -11.63 -3.95
CA GLY A 44 3.14 -10.98 -5.21
C GLY A 44 3.74 -9.59 -5.34
N GLU A 45 3.77 -8.82 -4.25
CA GLU A 45 4.33 -7.47 -4.24
C GLU A 45 5.84 -7.45 -4.51
N GLU A 46 6.55 -8.54 -4.21
CA GLU A 46 7.97 -8.70 -4.52
C GLU A 46 8.27 -8.49 -6.00
N LEU A 47 7.36 -8.96 -6.86
CA LEU A 47 7.50 -8.78 -8.31
C LEU A 47 7.39 -7.31 -8.72
N GLN A 48 6.48 -6.58 -8.08
CA GLN A 48 6.27 -5.15 -8.32
C GLN A 48 7.47 -4.34 -7.82
N ILE A 49 8.01 -4.70 -6.65
CA ILE A 49 9.22 -4.07 -6.08
C ILE A 49 10.41 -4.29 -7.00
N LEU A 50 10.63 -5.53 -7.46
CA LEU A 50 11.66 -5.87 -8.43
C LEU A 50 11.56 -5.04 -9.70
N GLY A 51 10.36 -4.99 -10.29
CA GLY A 51 10.12 -4.26 -11.52
C GLY A 51 10.33 -2.76 -11.36
N PHE A 52 9.88 -2.19 -10.23
CA PHE A 52 10.10 -0.79 -9.90
C PHE A 52 11.61 -0.48 -9.77
N LEU A 53 12.34 -1.23 -8.96
CA LEU A 53 13.77 -1.01 -8.75
C LEU A 53 14.58 -1.20 -10.04
N LYS A 54 14.14 -2.09 -10.93
CA LYS A 54 14.80 -2.32 -12.21
C LYS A 54 14.63 -1.15 -13.18
N GLN A 55 13.46 -0.55 -13.20
CA GLN A 55 13.21 0.64 -14.03
C GLN A 55 13.80 1.92 -13.46
N ASN A 56 14.07 1.94 -12.16
CA ASN A 56 14.49 3.14 -11.44
C ASN A 56 15.80 2.88 -10.68
N PRO A 57 16.95 2.72 -11.38
CA PRO A 57 18.24 2.39 -10.74
C PRO A 57 18.68 3.37 -9.66
N GLN A 58 18.24 4.64 -9.74
CA GLN A 58 18.53 5.65 -8.72
C GLN A 58 18.00 5.30 -7.33
N TYR A 59 16.95 4.48 -7.24
CA TYR A 59 16.40 4.01 -5.98
C TYR A 59 17.05 2.72 -5.44
N GLN A 60 18.05 2.19 -6.16
CA GLN A 60 18.85 1.08 -5.66
C GLN A 60 19.97 1.52 -4.71
N GLN A 61 20.09 2.81 -4.45
CA GLN A 61 21.04 3.39 -3.49
C GLN A 61 20.30 4.18 -2.42
N GLY A 62 20.80 4.08 -1.18
CA GLY A 62 20.19 4.75 -0.03
C GLY A 62 18.90 4.10 0.45
N LYS A 63 18.15 4.85 1.26
CA LYS A 63 16.90 4.41 1.87
C LYS A 63 15.70 5.03 1.17
N ILE A 64 14.71 4.21 0.85
CA ILE A 64 13.40 4.64 0.38
C ILE A 64 12.31 3.85 1.10
N LEU A 65 11.14 4.43 1.24
CA LEU A 65 9.95 3.75 1.71
C LEU A 65 8.97 3.61 0.54
N LEU A 66 8.63 2.37 0.22
CA LEU A 66 7.60 2.09 -0.78
C LEU A 66 6.25 1.91 -0.08
N CYS A 67 5.20 2.49 -0.66
CA CYS A 67 3.81 2.21 -0.32
C CYS A 67 3.17 1.51 -1.51
N LEU A 68 2.70 0.28 -1.33
CA LEU A 68 1.98 -0.49 -2.34
C LEU A 68 0.53 -0.64 -1.90
N PRO A 69 -0.34 0.33 -2.25
CA PRO A 69 -1.75 0.28 -1.89
C PRO A 69 -2.49 -0.83 -2.66
N GLY A 70 -3.34 -1.55 -1.96
CA GLY A 70 -4.16 -2.63 -2.51
C GLY A 70 -5.20 -3.10 -1.51
N THR A 71 -5.68 -4.33 -1.65
CA THR A 71 -6.52 -5.00 -0.64
C THR A 71 -5.82 -4.98 0.72
N HIS A 72 -4.53 -5.30 0.72
CA HIS A 72 -3.63 -5.14 1.86
C HIS A 72 -2.49 -4.19 1.45
N THR A 73 -2.48 -3.00 2.02
CA THR A 73 -1.40 -2.04 1.76
C THR A 73 -0.09 -2.54 2.36
N LYS A 74 0.99 -2.49 1.60
CA LYS A 74 2.34 -2.80 2.07
C LYS A 74 3.18 -1.54 2.18
N TRP A 75 3.76 -1.31 3.34
CA TRP A 75 4.81 -0.32 3.55
C TRP A 75 6.14 -1.04 3.64
N VAL A 76 7.03 -0.80 2.69
CA VAL A 76 8.26 -1.60 2.52
C VAL A 76 9.48 -0.70 2.60
N LEU A 77 10.35 -0.95 3.57
CA LEU A 77 11.63 -0.27 3.68
C LEU A 77 12.64 -0.94 2.74
N ILE A 78 13.14 -0.16 1.80
CA ILE A 78 14.26 -0.55 0.93
C ILE A 78 15.51 0.19 1.39
N ASN A 79 16.63 -0.50 1.47
CA ASN A 79 17.94 0.09 1.70
C ASN A 79 18.96 -0.52 0.74
N ASN A 80 19.59 0.30 -0.08
CA ASN A 80 20.56 -0.14 -1.10
C ASN A 80 20.01 -1.27 -2.00
N GLY A 81 18.74 -1.16 -2.39
CA GLY A 81 18.06 -2.13 -3.25
C GLY A 81 17.59 -3.40 -2.55
N GLU A 82 17.82 -3.58 -1.26
CA GLU A 82 17.35 -4.71 -0.47
C GLU A 82 16.03 -4.39 0.25
N ILE A 83 15.11 -5.33 0.29
CA ILE A 83 13.92 -5.30 1.15
C ILE A 83 14.38 -5.59 2.58
N ILE A 84 14.34 -4.58 3.43
CA ILE A 84 14.80 -4.70 4.83
C ILE A 84 13.70 -5.25 5.73
N CYS A 85 12.54 -4.64 5.67
CA CYS A 85 11.34 -5.05 6.39
C CYS A 85 10.11 -4.44 5.74
N PHE A 86 8.93 -4.89 6.15
CA PHE A 86 7.67 -4.31 5.69
C PHE A 86 6.60 -4.47 6.76
N LYS A 87 5.54 -3.67 6.64
CA LYS A 87 4.31 -3.75 7.45
C LYS A 87 3.10 -3.73 6.54
N THR A 88 2.15 -4.57 6.89
CA THR A 88 0.89 -4.71 6.16
C THR A 88 -0.25 -4.05 6.92
N ALA A 89 -1.08 -3.29 6.20
CA ALA A 89 -2.36 -2.77 6.68
C ALA A 89 -3.51 -3.34 5.83
N MET A 90 -4.60 -3.72 6.48
CA MET A 90 -5.80 -4.26 5.82
C MET A 90 -6.70 -3.16 5.23
N THR A 91 -6.13 -2.07 4.75
CA THR A 91 -6.84 -0.82 4.42
C THR A 91 -7.91 -1.02 3.35
N GLY A 92 -7.57 -1.71 2.25
CA GLY A 92 -8.51 -1.97 1.15
C GLY A 92 -9.57 -3.01 1.52
N GLU A 93 -9.21 -4.08 2.22
CA GLU A 93 -10.16 -5.09 2.67
C GLU A 93 -11.15 -4.51 3.68
N LEU A 94 -10.67 -3.73 4.65
CA LEU A 94 -11.56 -3.04 5.59
C LEU A 94 -12.51 -2.08 4.88
N TYR A 95 -12.03 -1.35 3.88
CA TYR A 95 -12.89 -0.48 3.08
C TYR A 95 -14.00 -1.26 2.40
N ASP A 96 -13.68 -2.37 1.74
CA ASP A 96 -14.66 -3.20 1.03
C ASP A 96 -15.70 -3.79 1.99
N LEU A 97 -15.25 -4.39 3.10
CA LEU A 97 -16.13 -4.95 4.13
C LEU A 97 -17.06 -3.88 4.74
N LEU A 98 -16.52 -2.71 5.05
CA LEU A 98 -17.30 -1.62 5.65
C LEU A 98 -18.29 -1.01 4.65
N CYS A 99 -17.97 -0.98 3.36
CA CYS A 99 -18.90 -0.52 2.34
C CYS A 99 -20.07 -1.50 2.11
N HIS A 100 -19.81 -2.82 2.16
CA HIS A 100 -20.78 -3.81 1.70
C HIS A 100 -21.41 -4.64 2.83
N GLN A 101 -20.77 -4.73 3.99
CA GLN A 101 -21.19 -5.62 5.09
C GLN A 101 -21.37 -4.89 6.42
N SER A 102 -21.56 -3.56 6.39
CA SER A 102 -21.80 -2.77 7.60
C SER A 102 -22.97 -1.81 7.45
N VAL A 103 -23.35 -1.15 8.54
CA VAL A 103 -24.39 -0.12 8.56
C VAL A 103 -23.89 1.24 8.07
N LEU A 104 -22.64 1.36 7.66
CA LEU A 104 -22.02 2.65 7.33
C LEU A 104 -22.50 3.18 5.99
N ILE A 105 -22.60 2.33 4.99
CA ILE A 105 -23.00 2.70 3.63
C ILE A 105 -24.29 1.95 3.29
N PRO A 106 -25.37 2.65 2.83
CA PRO A 106 -26.58 1.99 2.39
C PRO A 106 -26.30 1.02 1.22
N ASN A 107 -26.92 -0.17 1.22
CA ASN A 107 -26.73 -1.18 0.18
C ASN A 107 -27.20 -0.73 -1.22
N ASP A 108 -28.13 0.20 -1.27
CA ASP A 108 -28.71 0.80 -2.48
C ASP A 108 -27.97 2.10 -2.90
N CYS A 109 -26.80 2.35 -2.31
CA CYS A 109 -25.99 3.51 -2.65
C CYS A 109 -25.58 3.47 -4.14
N ALA A 110 -26.08 4.44 -4.90
CA ALA A 110 -25.72 4.62 -6.29
C ALA A 110 -24.19 4.77 -6.48
N GLU A 111 -23.69 4.34 -7.63
CA GLU A 111 -22.35 4.69 -8.07
C GLU A 111 -22.27 6.19 -8.37
N GLY A 112 -21.11 6.79 -8.12
CA GLY A 112 -20.88 8.21 -8.37
C GLY A 112 -19.41 8.52 -8.45
N GLU A 113 -19.07 9.71 -8.90
CA GLU A 113 -17.69 10.16 -8.92
C GLU A 113 -17.11 10.25 -7.49
N PHE A 114 -15.83 9.89 -7.38
CA PHE A 114 -15.12 9.92 -6.11
C PHE A 114 -14.94 11.37 -5.62
N ASP A 115 -15.54 11.69 -4.49
CA ASP A 115 -15.49 13.03 -3.89
C ASP A 115 -14.19 13.23 -3.09
N PHE A 116 -13.18 13.83 -3.73
CA PHE A 116 -11.89 14.10 -3.10
C PHE A 116 -11.98 15.03 -1.90
N LYS A 117 -12.95 15.95 -1.85
CA LYS A 117 -13.14 16.84 -0.70
C LYS A 117 -13.61 16.06 0.54
N ALA A 118 -14.55 15.15 0.36
CA ALA A 118 -14.99 14.26 1.43
C ALA A 118 -13.84 13.31 1.86
N PHE A 119 -13.05 12.81 0.92
CA PHE A 119 -11.84 12.01 1.20
C PHE A 119 -10.84 12.79 2.07
N GLU A 120 -10.50 14.02 1.70
CA GLU A 120 -9.58 14.88 2.45
C GLU A 120 -10.05 15.12 3.88
N GLN A 121 -11.35 15.37 4.08
CA GLN A 121 -11.95 15.49 5.42
C GLN A 121 -11.81 14.21 6.25
N GLY A 122 -11.94 13.03 5.62
CA GLY A 122 -11.69 11.76 6.28
C GLY A 122 -10.23 11.58 6.71
N CYS A 123 -9.29 12.00 5.86
CA CYS A 123 -7.86 12.00 6.18
C CYS A 123 -7.55 12.95 7.35
N GLU A 124 -8.07 14.17 7.32
CA GLU A 124 -7.88 15.18 8.39
C GLU A 124 -8.30 14.64 9.75
N LEU A 125 -9.42 13.90 9.82
CA LEU A 125 -9.91 13.32 11.06
C LEU A 125 -8.88 12.36 11.69
N THR A 126 -8.16 11.58 10.90
CA THR A 126 -7.28 10.52 11.40
C THR A 126 -5.80 10.90 11.43
N LEU A 127 -5.40 11.90 10.64
CA LEU A 127 -4.04 12.44 10.63
C LEU A 127 -3.81 13.52 11.70
N GLY A 128 -4.87 14.15 12.20
CA GLY A 128 -4.79 15.21 13.21
C GLY A 128 -4.21 14.74 14.55
N SER A 129 -3.70 15.69 15.34
CA SER A 129 -3.10 15.42 16.67
C SER A 129 -4.08 14.78 17.66
N ASP A 130 -5.35 15.16 17.57
CA ASP A 130 -6.43 14.69 18.45
C ASP A 130 -7.20 13.51 17.85
N SER A 131 -6.65 12.88 16.81
CA SER A 131 -7.29 11.74 16.16
C SER A 131 -7.48 10.62 17.18
N GLY A 132 -8.73 10.33 17.46
CA GLY A 132 -9.14 9.23 18.34
C GLY A 132 -8.80 7.85 17.77
N ASN A 133 -9.28 6.82 18.43
CA ASN A 133 -9.20 5.45 17.94
C ASN A 133 -9.89 5.33 16.58
N LEU A 134 -9.31 4.54 15.65
CA LEU A 134 -9.86 4.28 14.32
C LEU A 134 -11.34 3.86 14.35
N ALA A 135 -11.74 3.04 15.34
CA ALA A 135 -13.13 2.59 15.48
C ALA A 135 -14.11 3.77 15.68
N HIS A 136 -13.69 4.81 16.42
CA HIS A 136 -14.48 6.04 16.56
C HIS A 136 -14.52 6.83 15.24
N GLY A 137 -13.38 6.92 14.56
CA GLY A 137 -13.28 7.55 13.23
C GLY A 137 -14.21 6.89 12.21
N ILE A 138 -14.24 5.57 12.17
CA ILE A 138 -15.13 4.80 11.29
C ILE A 138 -16.60 5.11 11.60
N PHE A 139 -17.02 5.19 12.86
CA PHE A 139 -18.40 5.48 13.20
C PHE A 139 -18.83 6.90 12.81
N SER A 140 -17.90 7.85 12.67
CA SER A 140 -18.19 9.20 12.19
C SER A 140 -18.79 9.22 10.78
N VAL A 141 -18.49 8.21 9.95
CA VAL A 141 -19.11 8.02 8.62
C VAL A 141 -20.63 7.93 8.75
N ARG A 142 -21.12 7.15 9.73
CA ARG A 142 -22.57 6.98 9.98
C ARG A 142 -23.20 8.24 10.56
N THR A 143 -22.58 8.85 11.55
CA THR A 143 -23.16 10.06 12.19
C THR A 143 -23.28 11.21 11.22
N ARG A 144 -22.29 11.42 10.34
CA ARG A 144 -22.31 12.50 9.32
C ARG A 144 -23.34 12.26 8.21
N GLN A 145 -23.71 11.02 7.93
CA GLN A 145 -24.84 10.73 7.04
C GLN A 145 -26.17 10.99 7.72
N LEU A 146 -26.31 10.60 9.01
CA LEU A 146 -27.53 10.85 9.78
C LEU A 146 -27.79 12.35 9.97
N SER A 147 -26.75 13.16 10.15
CA SER A 147 -26.83 14.63 10.20
C SER A 147 -26.98 15.29 8.82
N LYS A 148 -27.00 14.50 7.73
CA LYS A 148 -27.09 14.96 6.33
C LYS A 148 -25.91 15.83 5.86
N GLU A 149 -24.77 15.71 6.54
CA GLU A 149 -23.52 16.37 6.13
C GLU A 149 -22.86 15.66 4.93
N LEU A 150 -23.06 14.34 4.83
CA LEU A 150 -22.55 13.52 3.73
C LEU A 150 -23.67 12.77 3.03
N THR A 151 -23.67 12.81 1.71
CA THR A 151 -24.45 11.88 0.89
C THR A 151 -23.82 10.49 0.96
N PRO A 152 -24.55 9.40 0.60
CA PRO A 152 -23.97 8.05 0.58
C PRO A 152 -22.70 7.93 -0.29
N VAL A 153 -22.64 8.62 -1.44
CA VAL A 153 -21.46 8.65 -2.31
C VAL A 153 -20.27 9.33 -1.63
N GLN A 154 -20.51 10.48 -0.99
CA GLN A 154 -19.51 11.19 -0.23
C GLN A 154 -19.05 10.40 0.99
N ALA A 155 -19.92 9.62 1.61
CA ALA A 155 -19.59 8.77 2.74
C ALA A 155 -18.60 7.67 2.37
N LYS A 156 -18.69 7.09 1.15
CA LYS A 156 -17.67 6.15 0.63
C LYS A 156 -16.29 6.81 0.54
N ALA A 157 -16.21 8.00 -0.03
CA ALA A 157 -14.96 8.74 -0.17
C ALA A 157 -14.40 9.17 1.20
N TYR A 158 -15.26 9.64 2.11
CA TYR A 158 -14.87 9.99 3.47
C TYR A 158 -14.35 8.77 4.25
N LEU A 159 -15.02 7.60 4.15
CA LEU A 159 -14.55 6.35 4.74
C LEU A 159 -13.16 5.96 4.22
N SER A 160 -12.95 6.07 2.90
CA SER A 160 -11.63 5.84 2.31
C SER A 160 -10.57 6.77 2.93
N GLY A 161 -10.90 8.05 3.13
CA GLY A 161 -10.03 9.02 3.79
C GLY A 161 -9.71 8.65 5.24
N VAL A 162 -10.70 8.22 6.01
CA VAL A 162 -10.54 7.77 7.40
C VAL A 162 -9.57 6.58 7.48
N LEU A 163 -9.73 5.59 6.61
CA LEU A 163 -8.89 4.39 6.61
C LEU A 163 -7.48 4.68 6.12
N ILE A 164 -7.33 5.39 4.99
CA ILE A 164 -6.01 5.73 4.43
C ILE A 164 -5.26 6.70 5.34
N GLY A 165 -5.94 7.70 5.90
CA GLY A 165 -5.31 8.60 6.87
C GLY A 165 -4.80 7.86 8.11
N SER A 166 -5.58 6.91 8.64
CA SER A 166 -5.13 6.05 9.74
C SER A 166 -3.93 5.19 9.38
N ASP A 167 -3.90 4.63 8.16
CA ASP A 167 -2.79 3.82 7.65
C ASP A 167 -1.50 4.67 7.51
N VAL A 168 -1.60 5.83 6.87
CA VAL A 168 -0.48 6.78 6.73
C VAL A 168 0.02 7.26 8.10
N ARG A 169 -0.88 7.51 9.06
CA ARG A 169 -0.50 7.83 10.45
C ARG A 169 0.25 6.68 11.10
N ALA A 170 -0.22 5.45 10.95
CA ALA A 170 0.48 4.28 11.48
C ALA A 170 1.87 4.12 10.86
N ALA A 171 1.99 4.33 9.54
CA ALA A 171 3.28 4.33 8.84
C ALA A 171 4.21 5.45 9.36
N ARG A 172 3.69 6.64 9.63
CA ARG A 172 4.47 7.76 10.18
C ARG A 172 5.12 7.43 11.52
N HIS A 173 4.43 6.67 12.36
CA HIS A 173 4.88 6.34 13.72
C HIS A 173 5.49 4.94 13.85
N ALA A 174 5.73 4.26 12.72
CA ALA A 174 6.34 2.94 12.73
C ALA A 174 7.79 3.01 13.19
N SER A 175 8.17 2.16 14.15
CA SER A 175 9.51 2.10 14.73
C SER A 175 10.57 1.54 13.77
N GLU A 176 10.15 0.77 12.77
CA GLU A 176 10.99 0.10 11.78
C GLU A 176 11.64 1.08 10.80
N TRP A 177 10.98 2.21 10.59
CA TRP A 177 11.49 3.33 9.81
C TRP A 177 11.02 4.64 10.45
N GLN A 178 11.66 5.71 10.18
CA GLN A 178 11.23 7.05 10.60
C GLN A 178 10.71 7.78 9.36
N LEU A 179 9.40 7.96 9.26
CA LEU A 179 8.81 8.73 8.17
C LEU A 179 8.92 10.23 8.50
N LEU A 180 10.01 10.83 8.07
CA LEU A 180 10.30 12.25 8.21
C LEU A 180 9.91 13.00 6.91
N SER A 181 9.90 14.32 6.96
CA SER A 181 9.57 15.17 5.79
C SER A 181 10.53 15.02 4.61
N ASP A 182 11.76 14.57 4.87
CA ASP A 182 12.81 14.32 3.88
C ASP A 182 12.90 12.84 3.46
N THR A 183 12.08 11.95 4.05
CA THR A 183 12.04 10.55 3.66
C THR A 183 11.53 10.43 2.22
N GLN A 184 12.29 9.77 1.36
CA GLN A 184 11.84 9.46 0.01
C GLN A 184 10.75 8.39 0.07
N VAL A 185 9.54 8.75 -0.35
CA VAL A 185 8.40 7.83 -0.43
C VAL A 185 7.99 7.64 -1.89
N VAL A 186 7.74 6.40 -2.29
CA VAL A 186 7.18 6.08 -3.59
C VAL A 186 5.89 5.29 -3.40
N VAL A 187 4.81 5.75 -4.01
CA VAL A 187 3.51 5.07 -4.01
C VAL A 187 3.36 4.31 -5.32
N ILE A 188 3.23 2.98 -5.24
CA ILE A 188 3.14 2.07 -6.39
C ILE A 188 1.74 1.47 -6.43
N GLY A 189 0.82 2.07 -7.16
CA GLY A 189 -0.58 1.67 -7.19
C GLY A 189 -1.31 2.05 -8.47
N THR A 190 -2.62 1.90 -8.46
CA THR A 190 -3.47 2.46 -9.52
C THR A 190 -3.51 3.98 -9.41
N LYS A 191 -3.86 4.66 -10.50
CA LYS A 191 -3.93 6.12 -10.53
C LYS A 191 -4.76 6.72 -9.39
N GLN A 192 -5.90 6.11 -9.06
CA GLN A 192 -6.78 6.59 -7.99
C GLN A 192 -6.15 6.38 -6.61
N LEU A 193 -5.62 5.18 -6.34
CA LEU A 193 -4.99 4.88 -5.05
C LEU A 193 -3.73 5.72 -4.85
N ASN A 194 -2.92 5.89 -5.89
CA ASN A 194 -1.76 6.78 -5.85
C ASN A 194 -2.18 8.18 -5.40
N LYS A 195 -3.18 8.76 -6.08
CA LYS A 195 -3.69 10.08 -5.72
C LYS A 195 -4.19 10.14 -4.27
N CYS A 196 -4.91 9.13 -3.79
CA CYS A 196 -5.39 9.07 -2.40
C CYS A 196 -4.25 9.06 -1.39
N PHE A 197 -3.28 8.15 -1.55
CA PHE A 197 -2.13 8.06 -0.64
C PHE A 197 -1.22 9.29 -0.73
N THR A 198 -0.98 9.82 -1.92
CA THR A 198 -0.24 11.08 -2.12
C THR A 198 -0.92 12.24 -1.42
N THR A 199 -2.24 12.35 -1.52
CA THR A 199 -3.01 13.40 -0.82
C THR A 199 -2.83 13.28 0.70
N ALA A 200 -2.99 12.08 1.27
CA ALA A 200 -2.82 11.85 2.70
C ALA A 200 -1.38 12.13 3.18
N LEU A 201 -0.36 11.71 2.42
CA LEU A 201 1.06 11.97 2.72
C LEU A 201 1.37 13.47 2.68
N ASN A 202 0.85 14.19 1.70
CA ASN A 202 1.02 15.65 1.59
C ASN A 202 0.42 16.40 2.78
N GLN A 203 -0.72 15.93 3.35
CA GLN A 203 -1.31 16.55 4.56
C GLN A 203 -0.38 16.47 5.78
N ILE A 204 0.54 15.52 5.82
CA ILE A 204 1.55 15.42 6.90
C ILE A 204 2.92 15.96 6.48
N GLY A 205 3.00 16.68 5.35
CA GLY A 205 4.22 17.29 4.85
C GLY A 205 5.24 16.34 4.21
N VAL A 206 4.84 15.10 3.89
CA VAL A 206 5.69 14.11 3.24
C VAL A 206 5.45 14.13 1.74
N LYS A 207 6.49 14.48 0.98
CA LYS A 207 6.46 14.43 -0.49
C LYS A 207 6.68 12.99 -0.98
N CYS A 208 5.93 12.59 -2.00
CA CYS A 208 6.09 11.26 -2.59
C CYS A 208 6.07 11.32 -4.13
N VAL A 209 6.58 10.25 -4.73
CA VAL A 209 6.54 9.99 -6.17
C VAL A 209 5.52 8.90 -6.45
N GLU A 210 4.71 9.09 -7.47
CA GLU A 210 3.74 8.07 -7.92
C GLU A 210 4.35 7.20 -9.00
N PHE A 211 4.09 5.89 -8.94
CA PHE A 211 4.49 4.93 -9.95
C PHE A 211 3.31 4.00 -10.28
N ASP A 212 3.17 3.64 -11.55
CA ASP A 212 2.06 2.79 -11.99
C ASP A 212 2.32 1.32 -11.69
N ILE A 213 1.39 0.67 -11.01
CA ILE A 213 1.49 -0.73 -10.60
C ILE A 213 1.57 -1.70 -11.79
N LYS A 214 0.89 -1.41 -12.90
CA LYS A 214 0.95 -2.26 -14.10
C LYS A 214 2.34 -2.22 -14.71
N THR A 215 2.92 -1.04 -14.78
CA THR A 215 4.29 -0.83 -15.27
C THR A 215 5.30 -1.56 -14.37
N ALA A 216 5.15 -1.47 -13.05
CA ALA A 216 5.98 -2.20 -12.10
C ALA A 216 5.87 -3.72 -12.31
N THR A 217 4.64 -4.24 -12.39
CA THR A 217 4.37 -5.68 -12.58
C THR A 217 4.95 -6.20 -13.89
N LEU A 218 4.70 -5.52 -15.00
CA LEU A 218 5.22 -5.92 -16.32
C LEU A 218 6.75 -5.88 -16.37
N SER A 219 7.37 -4.88 -15.76
CA SER A 219 8.83 -4.80 -15.67
C SER A 219 9.40 -5.94 -14.83
N GLY A 220 8.74 -6.32 -13.74
CA GLY A 220 9.11 -7.46 -12.93
C GLY A 220 9.08 -8.77 -13.72
N PHE A 221 8.00 -9.04 -14.45
CA PHE A 221 7.90 -10.21 -15.34
C PHE A 221 8.97 -10.19 -16.43
N ASN A 222 9.16 -9.07 -17.11
CA ASN A 222 10.21 -8.94 -18.13
C ASN A 222 11.60 -9.20 -17.56
N TYR A 223 11.86 -8.77 -16.34
CA TYR A 223 13.15 -9.05 -15.70
C TYR A 223 13.34 -10.53 -15.42
N LEU A 224 12.34 -11.23 -14.90
CA LEU A 224 12.36 -12.68 -14.69
C LEU A 224 12.58 -13.43 -16.00
N PHE A 225 11.85 -13.07 -17.05
CA PHE A 225 11.93 -13.72 -18.36
C PHE A 225 13.30 -13.56 -19.02
N ASN A 226 13.87 -12.35 -18.99
CA ASN A 226 15.16 -12.06 -19.64
C ASN A 226 16.37 -12.69 -18.93
N LEU A 227 16.24 -13.07 -17.64
CA LEU A 227 17.29 -13.82 -16.95
C LEU A 227 17.41 -15.27 -17.44
N GLU A 228 16.32 -15.85 -17.96
CA GLU A 228 16.31 -17.19 -18.54
C GLU A 228 16.98 -17.25 -19.91
N SER A 229 16.79 -16.21 -20.70
CA SER A 229 17.34 -16.12 -22.05
C SER A 229 18.88 -15.95 -22.08
N LYS A 230 19.50 -15.76 -20.92
CA LYS A 230 20.95 -15.57 -20.75
C LYS A 230 21.66 -16.79 -20.11
N LYS A 231 20.91 -17.81 -19.74
CA LYS A 231 21.43 -19.11 -19.27
C LYS A 231 21.31 -20.18 -20.37
#